data_bf6f36702a8c46574a65a363f48f9bc9
#
_entry.id   bf6f36702a8c46574a65a363f48f9bc9
#
_cell.length_a   1.000
_cell.length_b   1.000
_cell.length_c   1.000
_cell.angle_alpha   90.00
_cell.angle_beta   90.00
_cell.angle_gamma   90.00
#
_symmetry.space_group_name_H-M   'P 1'
#
loop_
_entity.id
_entity.type
_entity.pdbx_description
1 polymer ?
#
loop_
_entity_poly.entity_id
_entity_poly.type
_entity_poly.pdbx_seq_one_letter_code
_entity_poly.pdbx_strand_id
1 'polypeptide(L)'
;MNAQDEMPYRRTLGAKTYFSQAGQDLFVLSMLENKSAGVYCEIGGAHPIESNNTFLLERHHGWRGVSVEFDESLAQVYNQTRSNVCIQADATTLDYAALVKAHNFPTQIDYLSVDIDPASNTFAALSRIPFDHYRFSVITYEHDSHLSGPEFMTRSRDFLRDRGYQLVVQNVLCFGRDFEDWWVDPICIREAVWRPFSARSVEFATVFGESPTPFPQR
;
A
#
# COMPACT_ATOMS: atom_id res chain seq x y z
N MET A 1 21.27 -8.48 1.27
CA MET A 1 21.04 -7.91 -0.09
C MET A 1 21.93 -6.70 -0.27
N ASN A 2 22.64 -6.56 -1.39
CA ASN A 2 23.45 -5.40 -1.72
C ASN A 2 22.72 -4.47 -2.72
N ALA A 3 23.23 -3.26 -2.94
CA ALA A 3 22.59 -2.28 -3.83
C ALA A 3 22.48 -2.74 -5.32
N GLN A 4 23.28 -3.72 -5.74
CA GLN A 4 23.21 -4.26 -7.10
C GLN A 4 22.02 -5.20 -7.28
N ASP A 5 21.55 -5.86 -6.22
CA ASP A 5 20.43 -6.80 -6.27
C ASP A 5 19.08 -6.06 -6.46
N GLU A 6 19.02 -4.78 -6.11
CA GLU A 6 17.83 -3.92 -6.22
C GLU A 6 17.67 -3.29 -7.61
N MET A 7 18.79 -3.12 -8.34
CA MET A 7 18.83 -2.36 -9.60
C MET A 7 17.83 -2.82 -10.68
N PRO A 8 17.58 -4.12 -10.88
CA PRO A 8 16.63 -4.58 -11.89
C PRO A 8 15.18 -4.13 -11.63
N TYR A 9 14.84 -3.88 -10.36
CA TYR A 9 13.47 -3.56 -9.91
C TYR A 9 13.25 -2.07 -9.65
N ARG A 10 14.34 -1.30 -9.65
CA ARG A 10 14.31 0.13 -9.38
C ARG A 10 13.63 0.88 -10.52
N ARG A 11 12.62 1.66 -10.16
CA ARG A 11 11.90 2.57 -11.06
C ARG A 11 12.18 4.02 -10.68
N THR A 12 11.99 4.94 -11.63
CA THR A 12 12.15 6.37 -11.38
C THR A 12 10.94 7.15 -11.88
N LEU A 13 10.55 8.16 -11.11
CA LEU A 13 9.53 9.13 -11.47
C LEU A 13 10.09 10.54 -11.22
N GLY A 14 10.49 11.23 -12.29
CA GLY A 14 11.34 12.41 -12.16
C GLY A 14 12.64 12.07 -11.43
N ALA A 15 12.95 12.79 -10.36
CA ALA A 15 14.13 12.54 -9.52
C ALA A 15 13.88 11.48 -8.41
N LYS A 16 12.64 10.99 -8.26
CA LYS A 16 12.25 10.07 -7.19
C LYS A 16 12.47 8.62 -7.61
N THR A 17 12.98 7.80 -6.69
CA THR A 17 13.08 6.35 -6.84
C THR A 17 11.89 5.68 -6.18
N TYR A 18 11.32 4.65 -6.81
CA TYR A 18 10.22 3.85 -6.25
C TYR A 18 10.34 2.37 -6.69
N PHE A 19 9.63 1.48 -5.98
CA PHE A 19 9.61 0.04 -6.25
C PHE A 19 8.19 -0.52 -6.36
N SER A 20 7.21 0.19 -5.85
CA SER A 20 5.79 -0.17 -5.91
C SER A 20 5.26 -0.20 -7.33
N GLN A 21 4.09 -0.77 -7.54
CA GLN A 21 3.47 -0.88 -8.86
C GLN A 21 3.13 0.49 -9.45
N ALA A 22 2.58 1.39 -8.66
CA ALA A 22 2.07 2.68 -9.10
C ALA A 22 2.41 3.84 -8.14
N GLY A 23 3.59 3.81 -7.50
CA GLY A 23 4.04 4.92 -6.64
C GLY A 23 3.37 4.98 -5.28
N GLN A 24 2.81 3.89 -4.78
CA GLN A 24 2.23 3.80 -3.43
C GLN A 24 3.25 4.18 -2.35
N ASP A 25 4.48 3.68 -2.47
CA ASP A 25 5.60 4.01 -1.60
C ASP A 25 5.96 5.51 -1.62
N LEU A 26 5.90 6.15 -2.81
CA LEU A 26 6.08 7.60 -2.93
C LEU A 26 4.93 8.38 -2.29
N PHE A 27 3.69 7.91 -2.44
CA PHE A 27 2.54 8.54 -1.80
C PHE A 27 2.68 8.51 -0.28
N VAL A 28 3.00 7.34 0.28
CA VAL A 28 3.24 7.17 1.72
C VAL A 28 4.31 8.14 2.23
N LEU A 29 5.46 8.20 1.56
CA LEU A 29 6.55 9.12 1.93
C LEU A 29 6.14 10.58 1.80
N SER A 30 5.33 10.94 0.80
CA SER A 30 4.82 12.30 0.63
C SER A 30 3.87 12.70 1.75
N MET A 31 2.96 11.80 2.14
CA MET A 31 2.01 12.05 3.22
C MET A 31 2.70 12.15 4.59
N LEU A 32 3.76 11.41 4.79
CA LEU A 32 4.50 11.33 6.06
C LEU A 32 5.82 12.13 6.05
N GLU A 33 5.94 13.09 5.10
CA GLU A 33 7.07 14.04 5.03
C GLU A 33 8.45 13.34 5.06
N ASN A 34 8.57 12.23 4.32
CA ASN A 34 9.75 11.35 4.24
C ASN A 34 10.16 10.74 5.60
N LYS A 35 9.19 10.39 6.42
CA LYS A 35 9.41 9.77 7.73
C LYS A 35 10.35 8.57 7.62
N SER A 36 11.33 8.51 8.51
CA SER A 36 12.18 7.35 8.77
C SER A 36 11.65 6.54 9.95
N ALA A 37 11.99 5.26 10.00
CA ALA A 37 11.63 4.34 11.09
C ALA A 37 10.11 4.27 11.37
N GLY A 38 9.29 4.29 10.34
CA GLY A 38 7.84 4.09 10.43
C GLY A 38 7.46 2.62 10.64
N VAL A 39 6.14 2.39 10.73
CA VAL A 39 5.55 1.06 10.91
C VAL A 39 4.52 0.80 9.84
N TYR A 40 4.57 -0.39 9.19
CA TYR A 40 3.61 -0.78 8.17
C TYR A 40 2.98 -2.16 8.44
N CYS A 41 1.77 -2.35 7.92
CA CYS A 41 1.14 -3.64 7.70
C CYS A 41 0.84 -3.77 6.20
N GLU A 42 1.30 -4.83 5.56
CA GLU A 42 1.10 -5.10 4.14
C GLU A 42 0.31 -6.40 3.98
N ILE A 43 -0.81 -6.33 3.27
CA ILE A 43 -1.66 -7.47 2.95
C ILE A 43 -1.56 -7.71 1.46
N GLY A 44 -0.93 -8.81 1.07
CA GLY A 44 -0.46 -9.08 -0.28
C GLY A 44 1.01 -8.68 -0.42
N GLY A 45 1.93 -9.52 0.10
CA GLY A 45 3.37 -9.25 0.04
C GLY A 45 3.97 -9.53 -1.33
N ALA A 46 3.42 -10.51 -2.06
CA ALA A 46 3.86 -10.93 -3.39
C ALA A 46 5.39 -11.02 -3.53
N HIS A 47 5.95 -10.43 -4.60
CA HIS A 47 7.40 -10.40 -4.78
C HIS A 47 8.06 -9.41 -3.81
N PRO A 48 9.16 -9.76 -3.13
CA PRO A 48 9.74 -8.95 -2.05
C PRO A 48 10.30 -7.58 -2.48
N ILE A 49 10.50 -7.35 -3.78
CA ILE A 49 11.08 -6.12 -4.32
C ILE A 49 10.24 -5.55 -5.46
N GLU A 50 9.92 -6.39 -6.46
CA GLU A 50 9.24 -5.96 -7.68
C GLU A 50 7.78 -5.64 -7.39
N SER A 51 7.36 -4.43 -7.77
CA SER A 51 5.99 -3.94 -7.54
C SER A 51 5.54 -4.00 -6.06
N ASN A 52 6.51 -3.98 -5.12
CA ASN A 52 6.23 -4.12 -3.70
C ASN A 52 6.06 -2.76 -3.03
N ASN A 53 4.95 -2.59 -2.31
CA ASN A 53 4.51 -1.31 -1.75
C ASN A 53 5.33 -0.85 -0.53
N THR A 54 6.10 -1.74 0.09
CA THR A 54 6.81 -1.50 1.34
C THR A 54 8.33 -1.64 1.25
N PHE A 55 8.86 -2.15 0.14
CA PHE A 55 10.30 -2.36 -0.02
C PHE A 55 11.12 -1.08 0.15
N LEU A 56 10.71 0.01 -0.52
CA LEU A 56 11.38 1.31 -0.39
C LEU A 56 11.39 1.79 1.07
N LEU A 57 10.27 1.63 1.76
CA LEU A 57 10.09 2.06 3.15
C LEU A 57 11.02 1.31 4.10
N GLU A 58 11.06 -0.02 3.98
CA GLU A 58 11.96 -0.84 4.78
C GLU A 58 13.43 -0.56 4.45
N ARG A 59 13.77 -0.67 3.16
CA ARG A 59 15.16 -0.73 2.72
C ARG A 59 15.88 0.61 2.80
N HIS A 60 15.19 1.70 2.46
CA HIS A 60 15.81 3.01 2.34
C HIS A 60 15.40 3.99 3.45
N HIS A 61 14.31 3.69 4.18
CA HIS A 61 13.81 4.54 5.27
C HIS A 61 13.81 3.85 6.64
N GLY A 62 14.26 2.59 6.71
CA GLY A 62 14.42 1.86 7.98
C GLY A 62 13.09 1.53 8.67
N TRP A 63 12.01 1.36 7.91
CA TRP A 63 10.71 1.01 8.47
C TRP A 63 10.68 -0.43 8.93
N ARG A 64 9.91 -0.69 9.98
CA ARG A 64 9.58 -2.05 10.42
C ARG A 64 8.14 -2.39 10.06
N GLY A 65 7.85 -3.66 9.85
CA GLY A 65 6.50 -4.06 9.48
C GLY A 65 6.29 -5.55 9.43
N VAL A 66 5.09 -5.92 9.02
CA VAL A 66 4.69 -7.29 8.73
C VAL A 66 3.96 -7.30 7.40
N SER A 67 4.32 -8.26 6.56
CA SER A 67 3.60 -8.56 5.34
C SER A 67 2.86 -9.90 5.50
N VAL A 68 1.73 -10.04 4.81
CA VAL A 68 0.94 -11.27 4.75
C VAL A 68 0.88 -11.71 3.30
N GLU A 69 1.19 -12.99 3.05
CA GLU A 69 1.17 -13.58 1.71
C GLU A 69 0.52 -14.96 1.76
N PHE A 70 -0.34 -15.27 0.79
CA PHE A 70 -1.03 -16.56 0.71
C PHE A 70 -0.13 -17.66 0.15
N ASP A 71 0.67 -17.33 -0.87
CA ASP A 71 1.57 -18.28 -1.52
C ASP A 71 2.79 -18.54 -0.65
N GLU A 72 3.00 -19.80 -0.28
CA GLU A 72 4.11 -20.24 0.58
C GLU A 72 5.47 -19.95 -0.06
N SER A 73 5.61 -20.16 -1.36
CA SER A 73 6.87 -19.95 -2.06
C SER A 73 7.24 -18.47 -2.11
N LEU A 74 6.28 -17.58 -2.33
CA LEU A 74 6.49 -16.13 -2.29
C LEU A 74 6.84 -15.67 -0.88
N ALA A 75 6.13 -16.15 0.14
CA ALA A 75 6.43 -15.82 1.54
C ALA A 75 7.85 -16.29 1.94
N GLN A 76 8.29 -17.47 1.48
CA GLN A 76 9.65 -17.97 1.69
C GLN A 76 10.71 -17.09 1.02
N VAL A 77 10.52 -16.70 -0.26
CA VAL A 77 11.42 -15.82 -0.98
C VAL A 77 11.46 -14.44 -0.31
N TYR A 78 10.30 -13.93 0.14
CA TYR A 78 10.23 -12.69 0.88
C TYR A 78 11.11 -12.74 2.15
N ASN A 79 10.96 -13.76 2.98
CA ASN A 79 11.71 -13.93 4.23
C ASN A 79 13.21 -14.17 4.03
N GLN A 80 13.63 -14.63 2.87
CA GLN A 80 15.06 -14.75 2.50
C GLN A 80 15.65 -13.40 2.02
N THR A 81 14.80 -12.50 1.56
CA THR A 81 15.18 -11.26 0.89
C THR A 81 15.08 -10.04 1.80
N ARG A 82 14.06 -9.98 2.64
CA ARG A 82 13.68 -8.83 3.48
C ARG A 82 14.11 -9.06 4.94
N SER A 83 14.23 -7.98 5.69
CA SER A 83 14.51 -8.03 7.13
C SER A 83 13.23 -8.12 7.96
N ASN A 84 12.14 -7.53 7.47
CA ASN A 84 10.82 -7.66 8.08
C ASN A 84 10.18 -9.00 7.66
N VAL A 85 9.32 -9.53 8.53
CA VAL A 85 8.72 -10.84 8.32
C VAL A 85 7.54 -10.79 7.36
N CYS A 86 7.41 -11.79 6.50
CA CYS A 86 6.21 -12.13 5.76
C CYS A 86 5.60 -13.40 6.36
N ILE A 87 4.33 -13.32 6.75
CA ILE A 87 3.57 -14.44 7.30
C ILE A 87 2.79 -15.11 6.18
N GLN A 88 3.02 -16.40 5.97
CA GLN A 88 2.19 -17.18 5.06
C GLN A 88 0.84 -17.45 5.73
N ALA A 89 -0.21 -16.83 5.21
CA ALA A 89 -1.57 -16.98 5.73
C ALA A 89 -2.63 -16.54 4.71
N ASP A 90 -3.85 -17.04 4.91
CA ASP A 90 -5.04 -16.51 4.25
C ASP A 90 -5.48 -15.21 4.94
N ALA A 91 -5.28 -14.09 4.26
CA ALA A 91 -5.62 -12.76 4.74
C ALA A 91 -7.12 -12.59 5.05
N THR A 92 -7.99 -13.36 4.41
CA THR A 92 -9.44 -13.30 4.62
C THR A 92 -9.90 -13.95 5.93
N THR A 93 -9.03 -14.73 6.58
CA THR A 93 -9.34 -15.46 7.82
C THR A 93 -8.43 -15.09 8.98
N LEU A 94 -7.35 -14.35 8.73
CA LEU A 94 -6.33 -13.99 9.70
C LEU A 94 -6.88 -13.19 10.89
N ASP A 95 -6.36 -13.45 12.08
CA ASP A 95 -6.59 -12.62 13.28
C ASP A 95 -5.59 -11.45 13.31
N TYR A 96 -6.00 -10.32 12.73
CA TYR A 96 -5.16 -9.12 12.68
C TYR A 96 -4.90 -8.50 14.05
N ALA A 97 -5.81 -8.66 15.02
CA ALA A 97 -5.59 -8.15 16.37
C ALA A 97 -4.45 -8.93 17.06
N ALA A 98 -4.44 -10.25 16.91
CA ALA A 98 -3.32 -11.06 17.38
C ALA A 98 -2.03 -10.74 16.65
N LEU A 99 -2.08 -10.55 15.33
CA LEU A 99 -0.93 -10.20 14.49
C LEU A 99 -0.24 -8.91 14.97
N VAL A 100 -0.98 -7.81 15.04
CA VAL A 100 -0.41 -6.50 15.40
C VAL A 100 0.11 -6.49 16.84
N LYS A 101 -0.56 -7.23 17.75
CA LYS A 101 -0.12 -7.41 19.13
C LYS A 101 1.19 -8.21 19.21
N ALA A 102 1.31 -9.32 18.48
CA ALA A 102 2.50 -10.17 18.47
C ALA A 102 3.74 -9.42 17.98
N HIS A 103 3.56 -8.45 17.06
CA HIS A 103 4.63 -7.63 16.51
C HIS A 103 4.82 -6.29 17.22
N ASN A 104 4.17 -6.08 18.38
CA ASN A 104 4.29 -4.86 19.20
C ASN A 104 4.04 -3.58 18.38
N PHE A 105 2.98 -3.58 17.56
CA PHE A 105 2.62 -2.41 16.78
C PHE A 105 2.01 -1.33 17.70
N PRO A 106 2.27 -0.05 17.43
CA PRO A 106 1.58 1.04 18.12
C PRO A 106 0.10 1.07 17.72
N THR A 107 -0.73 1.73 18.49
CA THR A 107 -2.14 1.94 18.14
C THR A 107 -2.32 2.81 16.90
N GLN A 108 -1.37 3.70 16.64
CA GLN A 108 -1.26 4.46 15.39
C GLN A 108 -0.14 3.86 14.54
N ILE A 109 -0.53 3.21 13.44
CA ILE A 109 0.37 2.59 12.45
C ILE A 109 0.50 3.56 11.28
N ASP A 110 1.69 3.68 10.71
CA ASP A 110 1.94 4.67 9.66
C ASP A 110 1.31 4.30 8.32
N TYR A 111 1.37 3.03 7.94
CA TYR A 111 0.91 2.59 6.64
C TYR A 111 0.21 1.23 6.66
N LEU A 112 -0.89 1.13 5.92
CA LEU A 112 -1.59 -0.09 5.57
C LEU A 112 -1.67 -0.22 4.05
N SER A 113 -1.12 -1.30 3.50
CA SER A 113 -1.33 -1.74 2.13
C SER A 113 -2.32 -2.89 2.12
N VAL A 114 -3.38 -2.83 1.30
CA VAL A 114 -4.34 -3.92 1.10
C VAL A 114 -4.49 -4.18 -0.39
N ASP A 115 -3.84 -5.24 -0.85
CA ASP A 115 -3.61 -5.51 -2.27
C ASP A 115 -3.54 -7.02 -2.50
N ILE A 116 -4.69 -7.68 -2.64
CA ILE A 116 -4.82 -9.12 -2.90
C ILE A 116 -5.95 -9.39 -3.90
N ASP A 117 -5.82 -10.48 -4.62
CA ASP A 117 -6.82 -10.94 -5.57
C ASP A 117 -7.75 -12.03 -4.99
N PRO A 118 -9.00 -12.06 -5.46
CA PRO A 118 -9.76 -11.02 -6.19
C PRO A 118 -10.25 -9.89 -5.26
N ALA A 119 -10.81 -8.81 -5.80
CA ALA A 119 -11.30 -7.65 -5.04
C ALA A 119 -12.26 -8.00 -3.87
N SER A 120 -12.99 -9.11 -3.98
CA SER A 120 -13.83 -9.62 -2.88
C SER A 120 -12.99 -10.04 -1.66
N ASN A 121 -11.81 -10.63 -1.89
CA ASN A 121 -10.89 -11.04 -0.84
C ASN A 121 -10.19 -9.81 -0.24
N THR A 122 -9.82 -8.82 -1.06
CA THR A 122 -9.27 -7.54 -0.60
C THR A 122 -10.24 -6.87 0.37
N PHE A 123 -11.53 -6.82 0.02
CA PHE A 123 -12.55 -6.27 0.91
C PHE A 123 -12.78 -7.14 2.16
N ALA A 124 -12.76 -8.46 2.03
CA ALA A 124 -12.88 -9.37 3.17
C ALA A 124 -11.73 -9.16 4.18
N ALA A 125 -10.50 -9.04 3.70
CA ALA A 125 -9.32 -8.76 4.52
C ALA A 125 -9.43 -7.38 5.21
N LEU A 126 -9.75 -6.32 4.45
CA LEU A 126 -9.96 -4.96 5.01
C LEU A 126 -10.98 -4.97 6.15
N SER A 127 -12.09 -5.70 5.98
CA SER A 127 -13.19 -5.76 6.95
C SER A 127 -12.81 -6.43 8.28
N ARG A 128 -11.72 -7.20 8.32
CA ARG A 128 -11.23 -7.91 9.51
C ARG A 128 -10.21 -7.10 10.31
N ILE A 129 -9.69 -6.02 9.73
CA ILE A 129 -8.72 -5.17 10.42
C ILE A 129 -9.41 -4.49 11.62
N PRO A 130 -8.79 -4.53 12.82
CA PRO A 130 -9.41 -4.01 14.03
C PRO A 130 -9.30 -2.48 14.14
N PHE A 131 -9.98 -1.76 13.24
CA PHE A 131 -10.00 -0.30 13.19
C PHE A 131 -10.52 0.38 14.46
N ASP A 132 -11.24 -0.34 15.31
CA ASP A 132 -11.70 0.18 16.61
C ASP A 132 -10.55 0.35 17.62
N HIS A 133 -9.45 -0.35 17.40
CA HIS A 133 -8.28 -0.36 18.29
C HIS A 133 -7.03 0.22 17.65
N TYR A 134 -6.94 0.17 16.34
CA TYR A 134 -5.78 0.61 15.57
C TYR A 134 -6.20 1.57 14.47
N ARG A 135 -5.37 2.58 14.24
CA ARG A 135 -5.54 3.50 13.13
C ARG A 135 -4.31 3.49 12.24
N PHE A 136 -4.50 3.86 10.98
CA PHE A 136 -3.44 3.89 9.98
C PHE A 136 -3.36 5.30 9.40
N SER A 137 -2.17 5.90 9.40
CA SER A 137 -2.00 7.27 8.90
C SER A 137 -2.26 7.36 7.38
N VAL A 138 -1.78 6.34 6.64
CA VAL A 138 -1.98 6.22 5.18
C VAL A 138 -2.49 4.82 4.86
N ILE A 139 -3.44 4.72 3.93
CA ILE A 139 -3.93 3.44 3.42
C ILE A 139 -3.91 3.49 1.89
N THR A 140 -3.36 2.46 1.24
CA THR A 140 -3.60 2.17 -0.18
C THR A 140 -4.45 0.91 -0.28
N TYR A 141 -5.49 0.98 -1.09
CA TYR A 141 -6.49 -0.09 -1.19
C TYR A 141 -6.77 -0.41 -2.64
N GLU A 142 -6.39 -1.63 -3.06
CA GLU A 142 -6.68 -2.14 -4.38
C GLU A 142 -8.13 -2.64 -4.47
N HIS A 143 -8.84 -2.17 -5.48
CA HIS A 143 -10.24 -2.55 -5.71
C HIS A 143 -10.49 -3.19 -7.08
N ASP A 144 -9.55 -3.05 -8.00
CA ASP A 144 -9.61 -3.62 -9.36
C ASP A 144 -10.97 -3.48 -10.05
N SER A 145 -11.58 -2.28 -9.94
CA SER A 145 -12.94 -2.06 -10.45
C SER A 145 -13.05 -2.25 -11.97
N HIS A 146 -11.94 -2.15 -12.68
CA HIS A 146 -11.87 -2.45 -14.12
C HIS A 146 -12.06 -3.95 -14.44
N LEU A 147 -11.83 -4.84 -13.47
CA LEU A 147 -12.01 -6.29 -13.60
C LEU A 147 -13.29 -6.77 -12.90
N SER A 148 -13.51 -6.31 -11.66
CA SER A 148 -14.55 -6.82 -10.76
C SER A 148 -15.84 -5.99 -10.76
N GLY A 149 -15.86 -4.85 -11.48
CA GLY A 149 -16.93 -3.87 -11.38
C GLY A 149 -16.87 -3.02 -10.10
N PRO A 150 -17.86 -2.12 -9.90
CA PRO A 150 -17.75 -1.08 -8.86
C PRO A 150 -18.13 -1.54 -7.44
N GLU A 151 -18.58 -2.78 -7.25
CA GLU A 151 -19.16 -3.22 -5.97
C GLU A 151 -18.17 -3.06 -4.81
N PHE A 152 -17.01 -3.71 -4.89
CA PHE A 152 -16.03 -3.73 -3.78
C PHE A 152 -15.33 -2.38 -3.61
N MET A 153 -15.14 -1.63 -4.69
CA MET A 153 -14.72 -0.23 -4.64
C MET A 153 -15.71 0.63 -3.84
N THR A 154 -17.00 0.51 -4.10
CA THR A 154 -18.03 1.27 -3.38
C THR A 154 -18.05 0.89 -1.90
N ARG A 155 -18.06 -0.41 -1.61
CA ARG A 155 -18.09 -0.94 -0.25
C ARG A 155 -16.86 -0.52 0.57
N SER A 156 -15.66 -0.55 0.00
CA SER A 156 -14.45 -0.10 0.69
C SER A 156 -14.46 1.40 0.96
N ARG A 157 -14.98 2.19 0.02
CA ARG A 157 -15.13 3.64 0.22
C ARG A 157 -16.08 3.97 1.36
N ASP A 158 -17.24 3.34 1.41
CA ASP A 158 -18.19 3.53 2.49
C ASP A 158 -17.58 3.08 3.83
N PHE A 159 -16.95 1.91 3.84
CA PHE A 159 -16.31 1.35 5.03
C PHE A 159 -15.22 2.27 5.63
N LEU A 160 -14.36 2.85 4.79
CA LEU A 160 -13.28 3.74 5.26
C LEU A 160 -13.80 5.14 5.61
N ARG A 161 -14.79 5.68 4.87
CA ARG A 161 -15.44 6.96 5.19
C ARG A 161 -16.16 6.92 6.52
N ASP A 162 -16.89 5.84 6.82
CA ASP A 162 -17.60 5.64 8.09
C ASP A 162 -16.61 5.62 9.28
N ARG A 163 -15.33 5.32 9.03
CA ARG A 163 -14.25 5.36 10.02
C ARG A 163 -13.46 6.67 10.03
N GLY A 164 -13.94 7.65 9.29
CA GLY A 164 -13.39 9.00 9.26
C GLY A 164 -12.13 9.18 8.40
N TYR A 165 -11.81 8.23 7.51
CA TYR A 165 -10.69 8.37 6.57
C TYR A 165 -11.04 9.30 5.43
N GLN A 166 -10.06 10.06 4.95
CA GLN A 166 -10.17 10.96 3.81
C GLN A 166 -9.63 10.28 2.55
N LEU A 167 -10.47 10.14 1.54
CA LEU A 167 -10.05 9.73 0.19
C LEU A 167 -9.29 10.87 -0.48
N VAL A 168 -8.02 10.67 -0.76
CA VAL A 168 -7.13 11.66 -1.38
C VAL A 168 -7.05 11.46 -2.89
N VAL A 169 -6.69 10.27 -3.35
CA VAL A 169 -6.66 9.93 -4.76
C VAL A 169 -7.68 8.84 -5.03
N GLN A 170 -8.70 9.21 -5.78
CA GLN A 170 -9.80 8.32 -6.16
C GLN A 170 -9.51 7.71 -7.53
N ASN A 171 -9.60 6.41 -7.67
CA ASN A 171 -9.31 5.69 -8.91
C ASN A 171 -7.91 6.05 -9.44
N VAL A 172 -6.87 5.63 -8.76
CA VAL A 172 -5.51 5.69 -9.28
C VAL A 172 -5.44 4.81 -10.52
N LEU A 173 -4.91 5.36 -11.60
CA LEU A 173 -4.71 4.63 -12.84
C LEU A 173 -3.26 4.15 -12.95
N CYS A 174 -3.14 2.90 -13.40
CA CYS A 174 -1.87 2.35 -13.86
C CYS A 174 -2.10 1.79 -15.27
N PHE A 175 -1.47 2.40 -16.26
CA PHE A 175 -1.67 2.08 -17.68
C PHE A 175 -3.13 2.18 -18.12
N GLY A 176 -3.84 3.22 -17.70
CA GLY A 176 -5.23 3.50 -18.07
C GLY A 176 -6.27 2.64 -17.36
N ARG A 177 -5.88 1.81 -16.41
CA ARG A 177 -6.78 0.96 -15.63
C ARG A 177 -6.91 1.48 -14.21
N ASP A 178 -8.15 1.70 -13.77
CA ASP A 178 -8.46 2.08 -12.41
C ASP A 178 -8.40 0.85 -11.49
N PHE A 179 -7.48 0.86 -10.55
CA PHE A 179 -7.23 -0.32 -9.74
C PHE A 179 -7.23 -0.04 -8.24
N GLU A 180 -6.87 1.16 -7.76
CA GLU A 180 -6.81 1.42 -6.33
C GLU A 180 -7.24 2.83 -5.92
N ASP A 181 -7.45 3.01 -4.62
CA ASP A 181 -7.72 4.28 -3.94
C ASP A 181 -6.65 4.57 -2.88
N TRP A 182 -6.27 5.86 -2.71
CA TRP A 182 -5.32 6.29 -1.69
C TRP A 182 -5.98 7.17 -0.64
N TRP A 183 -5.75 6.82 0.61
CA TRP A 183 -6.44 7.39 1.75
C TRP A 183 -5.47 7.90 2.80
N VAL A 184 -5.92 8.87 3.61
CA VAL A 184 -5.22 9.33 4.81
C VAL A 184 -6.15 9.39 6.00
N ASP A 185 -5.58 9.30 7.20
CA ASP A 185 -6.25 9.67 8.43
C ASP A 185 -6.11 11.18 8.64
N PRO A 186 -7.19 11.99 8.51
CA PRO A 186 -7.11 13.43 8.66
C PRO A 186 -6.83 13.87 10.12
N ILE A 187 -6.89 12.95 11.08
CA ILE A 187 -6.45 13.20 12.46
C ILE A 187 -4.92 13.28 12.53
N CYS A 188 -4.23 12.48 11.72
CA CYS A 188 -2.77 12.38 11.70
C CYS A 188 -2.12 13.23 10.62
N ILE A 189 -2.75 13.32 9.45
CA ILE A 189 -2.18 14.01 8.29
C ILE A 189 -2.95 15.31 8.05
N ARG A 190 -2.25 16.44 8.21
CA ARG A 190 -2.82 17.78 8.03
C ARG A 190 -3.32 17.97 6.59
N GLU A 191 -4.42 18.69 6.42
CA GLU A 191 -5.01 18.97 5.12
C GLU A 191 -4.03 19.62 4.13
N ALA A 192 -3.19 20.51 4.62
CA ALA A 192 -2.17 21.18 3.80
C ALA A 192 -1.15 20.20 3.18
N VAL A 193 -0.98 18.99 3.75
CA VAL A 193 -0.10 17.95 3.23
C VAL A 193 -0.79 17.15 2.12
N TRP A 194 -2.01 16.65 2.35
CA TRP A 194 -2.67 15.76 1.41
C TRP A 194 -3.47 16.48 0.31
N ARG A 195 -3.99 17.68 0.56
CA ARG A 195 -4.83 18.41 -0.42
C ARG A 195 -4.15 18.64 -1.78
N PRO A 196 -2.85 18.95 -1.88
CA PRO A 196 -2.17 19.11 -3.17
C PRO A 196 -2.15 17.82 -4.02
N PHE A 197 -2.31 16.67 -3.42
CA PHE A 197 -2.32 15.36 -4.09
C PHE A 197 -3.73 14.90 -4.48
N SER A 198 -4.77 15.65 -4.08
CA SER A 198 -6.17 15.26 -4.34
C SER A 198 -6.43 15.17 -5.84
N ALA A 199 -6.81 14.00 -6.29
CA ALA A 199 -7.05 13.72 -7.71
C ALA A 199 -8.12 12.62 -7.87
N ARG A 200 -8.62 12.49 -9.11
CA ARG A 200 -9.61 11.47 -9.46
C ARG A 200 -9.37 10.95 -10.85
N SER A 201 -9.30 9.63 -10.99
CA SER A 201 -9.16 8.92 -12.27
C SER A 201 -7.98 9.46 -13.08
N VAL A 202 -6.81 9.47 -12.47
CA VAL A 202 -5.56 9.96 -13.06
C VAL A 202 -4.48 8.90 -12.99
N GLU A 203 -3.60 8.90 -13.98
CA GLU A 203 -2.37 8.11 -13.92
C GLU A 203 -1.56 8.50 -12.68
N PHE A 204 -1.01 7.53 -11.97
CA PHE A 204 -0.29 7.77 -10.72
C PHE A 204 0.82 8.82 -10.87
N ALA A 205 1.52 8.83 -12.01
CA ALA A 205 2.58 9.80 -12.27
C ALA A 205 2.08 11.25 -12.17
N THR A 206 0.85 11.51 -12.64
CA THR A 206 0.23 12.84 -12.61
C THR A 206 0.00 13.34 -11.18
N VAL A 207 -0.24 12.43 -10.23
CA VAL A 207 -0.39 12.77 -8.81
C VAL A 207 0.87 13.45 -8.26
N PHE A 208 2.03 13.12 -8.81
CA PHE A 208 3.33 13.68 -8.44
C PHE A 208 3.80 14.81 -9.37
N GLY A 209 2.94 15.28 -10.28
CA GLY A 209 3.27 16.35 -11.21
C GLY A 209 4.12 15.90 -12.41
N GLU A 210 4.19 14.59 -12.66
CA GLU A 210 4.98 14.00 -13.75
C GLU A 210 4.06 13.51 -14.89
N SER A 211 4.59 13.46 -16.09
CA SER A 211 3.87 12.90 -17.23
C SER A 211 3.78 11.37 -17.13
N PRO A 212 2.64 10.77 -17.52
CA PRO A 212 2.52 9.31 -17.58
C PRO A 212 3.60 8.71 -18.49
N THR A 213 4.25 7.66 -18.01
CA THR A 213 5.18 6.90 -18.84
C THR A 213 4.39 6.15 -19.90
N PRO A 214 4.75 6.23 -21.20
CA PRO A 214 4.07 5.45 -22.22
C PRO A 214 4.16 3.95 -21.90
N PHE A 215 3.09 3.22 -22.23
CA PHE A 215 3.08 1.77 -22.13
C PHE A 215 4.29 1.20 -22.87
N PRO A 216 5.13 0.34 -22.29
CA PRO A 216 6.17 -0.33 -23.05
C PRO A 216 5.48 -1.13 -24.16
N GLN A 217 5.68 -0.70 -25.39
CA GLN A 217 5.26 -1.50 -26.56
C GLN A 217 6.11 -2.77 -26.55
N ARG A 218 5.45 -3.91 -26.32
CA ARG A 218 6.09 -5.22 -26.49
C ARG A 218 6.17 -5.59 -27.95
#